data_1c7b67f34c44f783962c04e041f0acad
#
_entry.id   1c7b67f34c44f783962c04e041f0acad
#
_cell.length_a   1.000
_cell.length_b   1.000
_cell.length_c   1.000
_cell.angle_alpha   90.00
_cell.angle_beta   90.00
_cell.angle_gamma   90.00
#
_symmetry.space_group_name_H-M   'P 1'
#
loop_
_entity.id
_entity.type
_entity.pdbx_description
1 polymer ?
#
loop_
_entity_poly.entity_id
_entity_poly.type
_entity_poly.pdbx_seq_one_letter_code
_entity_poly.pdbx_strand_id
1 'polypeptide(L)'
;SNYKTKEEVMQRIVELLSERIDYYNWVGFYLVDNKDKGLLTLGPFVGEPTEHEKIKFGQGICGQAASSKKTFIVGDVTKEENYLSCSPKTKSEIVVPIFDKKGNIVGEIDIDSHQKDAFDQDDKLFLEEIARLITDRFY
;
A
#
# COMPACT_ATOMS: atom_id res chain seq x y z
N SER A 1 0.29 -19.78 -17.53
CA SER A 1 -0.15 -19.49 -17.94
C SER A 1 -0.25 -18.24 -18.18
N ASN A 2 -0.60 -17.69 -18.15
CA ASN A 2 -1.04 -16.52 -18.37
C ASN A 2 -0.38 -15.54 -17.68
N TYR A 3 0.77 -15.56 -17.84
CA TYR A 3 1.45 -15.17 -17.07
C TYR A 3 1.89 -13.95 -17.14
N LYS A 4 1.42 -13.39 -16.32
CA LYS A 4 1.47 -11.99 -16.16
C LYS A 4 2.74 -11.60 -15.46
N THR A 5 3.30 -10.46 -15.84
CA THR A 5 4.40 -9.85 -15.09
C THR A 5 3.87 -9.44 -13.71
N LYS A 6 4.79 -9.16 -12.81
CA LYS A 6 4.45 -8.66 -11.48
C LYS A 6 3.58 -7.40 -11.58
N GLU A 7 3.95 -6.48 -12.45
CA GLU A 7 3.24 -5.21 -12.62
C GLU A 7 1.83 -5.43 -13.14
N GLU A 8 1.63 -6.37 -14.08
CA GLU A 8 0.30 -6.68 -14.59
C GLU A 8 -0.59 -7.29 -13.52
N VAL A 9 -0.04 -8.17 -12.68
CA VAL A 9 -0.81 -8.77 -11.59
C VAL A 9 -1.17 -7.70 -10.55
N MET A 10 -0.24 -6.83 -10.20
CA MET A 10 -0.49 -5.74 -9.27
C MET A 10 -1.55 -4.78 -9.80
N GLN A 11 -1.49 -4.45 -11.10
CA GLN A 11 -2.49 -3.60 -11.74
C GLN A 11 -3.89 -4.24 -11.63
N ARG A 12 -3.98 -5.53 -11.89
CA ARG A 12 -5.28 -6.22 -11.79
C ARG A 12 -5.80 -6.27 -10.35
N ILE A 13 -4.91 -6.45 -9.39
CA ILE A 13 -5.28 -6.45 -7.97
C ILE A 13 -5.88 -5.10 -7.57
N VAL A 14 -5.22 -3.98 -7.90
CA VAL A 14 -5.73 -2.67 -7.51
C VAL A 14 -7.07 -2.38 -8.19
N GLU A 15 -7.26 -2.81 -9.43
CA GLU A 15 -8.54 -2.68 -10.13
C GLU A 15 -9.65 -3.46 -9.43
N LEU A 16 -9.39 -4.71 -9.09
CA LEU A 16 -10.37 -5.56 -8.42
C LEU A 16 -10.73 -5.04 -7.03
N LEU A 17 -9.74 -4.63 -6.24
CA LEU A 17 -10.00 -4.09 -4.91
C LEU A 17 -10.83 -2.82 -5.00
N SER A 18 -10.48 -1.93 -5.92
CA SER A 18 -11.21 -0.68 -6.12
C SER A 18 -12.65 -0.92 -6.57
N GLU A 19 -12.86 -1.87 -7.48
CA GLU A 19 -14.19 -2.18 -8.00
C GLU A 19 -15.08 -2.88 -7.00
N ARG A 20 -14.52 -3.76 -6.16
CA ARG A 20 -15.29 -4.65 -5.32
C ARG A 20 -15.53 -4.14 -3.91
N ILE A 21 -14.72 -3.20 -3.43
CA ILE A 21 -14.78 -2.73 -2.05
C ILE A 21 -15.00 -1.22 -2.06
N ASP A 22 -16.24 -0.80 -1.76
CA ASP A 22 -16.67 0.58 -1.92
C ASP A 22 -15.84 1.60 -1.13
N TYR A 23 -15.36 1.24 0.05
CA TYR A 23 -14.61 2.19 0.88
C TYR A 23 -13.11 2.18 0.62
N TYR A 24 -12.64 1.41 -0.36
CA TYR A 24 -11.26 1.47 -0.84
C TYR A 24 -11.23 2.53 -1.95
N ASN A 25 -11.06 3.79 -1.56
CA ASN A 25 -11.19 4.92 -2.48
C ASN A 25 -9.91 5.24 -3.26
N TRP A 26 -8.77 4.89 -2.71
CA TRP A 26 -7.49 4.93 -3.40
C TRP A 26 -6.76 3.64 -3.05
N VAL A 27 -6.32 2.90 -4.07
CA VAL A 27 -5.65 1.61 -3.88
C VAL A 27 -4.39 1.59 -4.71
N GLY A 28 -3.26 1.36 -4.09
CA GLY A 28 -2.00 1.35 -4.83
C GLY A 28 -0.93 0.50 -4.20
N PHE A 29 0.12 0.28 -4.98
CA PHE A 29 1.35 -0.36 -4.53
C PHE A 29 2.46 0.68 -4.52
N TYR A 30 3.27 0.64 -3.49
CA TYR A 30 4.56 1.30 -3.49
C TYR A 30 5.62 0.20 -3.48
N LEU A 31 6.66 0.35 -4.28
CA LEU A 31 7.70 -0.66 -4.42
C LEU A 31 9.04 -0.07 -3.99
N VAL A 32 9.84 -0.88 -3.31
CA VAL A 32 11.18 -0.44 -2.90
C VAL A 32 12.02 -0.25 -4.15
N ASP A 33 12.70 0.91 -4.23
CA ASP A 33 13.50 1.27 -5.39
C ASP A 33 14.68 0.29 -5.56
N ASN A 34 15.01 -0.04 -6.81
CA ASN A 34 16.09 -0.99 -7.10
C ASN A 34 17.46 -0.46 -6.71
N LYS A 35 17.65 0.86 -6.79
CA LYS A 35 18.94 1.49 -6.53
C LYS A 35 19.05 2.07 -5.13
N ASP A 36 17.95 2.48 -4.53
CA ASP A 36 17.92 3.08 -3.20
C ASP A 36 16.95 2.29 -2.34
N LYS A 37 17.46 1.43 -1.46
CA LYS A 37 16.65 0.56 -0.61
C LYS A 37 15.92 1.29 0.53
N GLY A 38 16.16 2.58 0.66
CA GLY A 38 15.43 3.43 1.61
C GLY A 38 14.36 4.28 0.94
N LEU A 39 13.99 3.96 -0.31
CA LEU A 39 13.04 4.74 -1.09
C LEU A 39 11.93 3.86 -1.64
N LEU A 40 10.68 4.32 -1.50
CA LEU A 40 9.50 3.69 -2.10
C LEU A 40 9.14 4.48 -3.36
N THR A 41 8.81 3.76 -4.42
CA THR A 41 8.39 4.35 -5.70
C THR A 41 6.97 3.86 -6.01
N LEU A 42 6.10 4.79 -6.43
CA LEU A 42 4.72 4.46 -6.78
C LEU A 42 4.66 3.45 -7.91
N GLY A 43 3.93 2.37 -7.68
CA GLY A 43 3.62 1.34 -8.66
C GLY A 43 2.19 1.47 -9.18
N PRO A 44 1.57 0.36 -9.59
CA PRO A 44 0.18 0.41 -10.08
C PRO A 44 -0.77 0.93 -9.01
N PHE A 45 -1.72 1.78 -9.42
CA PHE A 45 -2.72 2.32 -8.49
C PHE A 45 -4.02 2.67 -9.24
N VAL A 46 -5.10 2.79 -8.47
CA VAL A 46 -6.40 3.28 -8.93
C VAL A 46 -6.87 4.34 -7.96
N GLY A 47 -7.27 5.50 -8.45
CA GLY A 47 -7.75 6.61 -7.66
C GLY A 47 -7.22 7.93 -8.21
N GLU A 48 -7.39 9.01 -7.45
CA GLU A 48 -6.89 10.30 -7.87
C GLU A 48 -5.36 10.29 -7.99
N PRO A 49 -4.80 10.95 -9.00
CA PRO A 49 -3.34 11.05 -9.10
C PRO A 49 -2.74 11.68 -7.86
N THR A 50 -1.57 11.21 -7.46
CA THR A 50 -0.86 11.76 -6.31
C THR A 50 0.49 12.32 -6.75
N GLU A 51 0.95 13.37 -6.06
CA GLU A 51 2.28 13.91 -6.30
C GLU A 51 3.33 13.14 -5.50
N HIS A 52 2.91 12.23 -4.61
CA HIS A 52 3.85 11.45 -3.81
C HIS A 52 4.26 10.18 -4.55
N GLU A 53 5.05 10.36 -5.64
CA GLU A 53 5.51 9.24 -6.43
C GLU A 53 6.73 8.56 -5.82
N LYS A 54 7.46 9.25 -4.94
CA LYS A 54 8.62 8.72 -4.22
C LYS A 54 8.50 9.11 -2.76
N ILE A 55 8.64 8.13 -1.88
CA ILE A 55 8.51 8.33 -0.44
C ILE A 55 9.71 7.69 0.25
N LYS A 56 10.41 8.47 1.07
CA LYS A 56 11.54 7.94 1.83
C LYS A 56 11.04 7.12 3.01
N PHE A 57 11.76 6.09 3.38
CA PHE A 57 11.47 5.31 4.58
C PHE A 57 11.44 6.28 5.78
N GLY A 58 10.45 6.11 6.65
CA GLY A 58 10.22 7.00 7.78
C GLY A 58 9.30 8.18 7.49
N GLN A 59 9.07 8.50 6.20
CA GLN A 59 8.26 9.64 5.81
C GLN A 59 6.81 9.21 5.57
N GLY A 60 5.86 9.87 6.22
CA GLY A 60 4.44 9.53 6.10
C GLY A 60 4.11 8.17 6.68
N ILE A 61 2.89 7.70 6.47
CA ILE A 61 2.45 6.39 6.96
C ILE A 61 3.14 5.27 6.18
N CYS A 62 3.23 5.39 4.86
CA CYS A 62 3.92 4.41 4.03
C CYS A 62 5.40 4.28 4.41
N GLY A 63 6.09 5.39 4.62
CA GLY A 63 7.50 5.36 5.02
C GLY A 63 7.70 4.77 6.40
N GLN A 64 6.78 5.03 7.33
CA GLN A 64 6.85 4.47 8.68
C GLN A 64 6.59 2.96 8.67
N ALA A 65 5.63 2.50 7.86
CA ALA A 65 5.35 1.07 7.72
C ALA A 65 6.56 0.34 7.14
N ALA A 66 7.23 0.95 6.15
CA ALA A 66 8.43 0.37 5.55
C ALA A 66 9.57 0.27 6.57
N SER A 67 9.81 1.34 7.34
CA SER A 67 10.87 1.35 8.34
C SER A 67 10.64 0.35 9.46
N SER A 68 9.39 0.23 9.92
CA SER A 68 9.06 -0.65 11.05
C SER A 68 8.73 -2.08 10.63
N LYS A 69 8.50 -2.31 9.34
CA LYS A 69 8.10 -3.62 8.78
C LYS A 69 6.80 -4.14 9.38
N LYS A 70 5.86 -3.22 9.64
CA LYS A 70 4.57 -3.54 10.26
C LYS A 70 3.43 -2.94 9.47
N THR A 71 2.26 -3.60 9.53
CA THR A 71 1.03 -3.03 9.01
C THR A 71 0.58 -1.86 9.88
N PHE A 72 0.20 -0.76 9.24
CA PHE A 72 -0.35 0.42 9.92
C PHE A 72 -1.82 0.57 9.54
N ILE A 73 -2.66 0.71 10.56
CA ILE A 73 -4.07 1.08 10.36
C ILE A 73 -4.25 2.43 11.06
N VAL A 74 -4.59 3.45 10.29
CA VAL A 74 -4.79 4.81 10.80
C VAL A 74 -6.24 5.19 10.60
N GLY A 75 -7.00 5.29 11.71
CA GLY A 75 -8.44 5.56 11.67
C GLY A 75 -8.77 7.00 11.33
N ASP A 76 -7.90 7.93 11.68
CA ASP A 76 -8.08 9.34 11.39
C ASP A 76 -6.74 9.98 11.04
N VAL A 77 -6.52 10.21 9.74
CA VAL A 77 -5.24 10.73 9.25
C VAL A 77 -4.96 12.15 9.74
N THR A 78 -5.98 12.90 10.15
CA THR A 78 -5.78 14.27 10.64
C THR A 78 -5.05 14.31 11.98
N LYS A 79 -4.96 13.16 12.66
CA LYS A 79 -4.26 13.05 13.95
C LYS A 79 -2.81 12.62 13.79
N GLU A 80 -2.37 12.34 12.55
CA GLU A 80 -1.00 11.90 12.30
C GLU A 80 -0.13 13.10 11.95
N GLU A 81 0.93 13.32 12.71
CA GLU A 81 1.84 14.44 12.47
C GLU A 81 2.67 14.23 11.22
N ASN A 82 3.01 12.99 10.91
CA ASN A 82 3.84 12.66 9.76
C ASN A 82 2.98 11.99 8.69
N TYR A 83 2.09 12.77 8.09
CA TYR A 83 1.15 12.24 7.11
C TYR A 83 1.37 12.86 5.72
N LEU A 84 1.41 11.97 4.70
CA LEU A 84 1.46 12.37 3.30
C LEU A 84 0.18 11.90 2.63
N SER A 85 -0.68 12.85 2.27
CA SER A 85 -1.97 12.53 1.68
C SER A 85 -1.88 12.22 0.20
N CYS A 86 -2.51 11.12 -0.24
CA CYS A 86 -2.68 10.81 -1.67
C CYS A 86 -3.88 11.57 -2.25
N SER A 87 -4.79 12.05 -1.40
CA SER A 87 -5.96 12.83 -1.79
C SER A 87 -6.40 13.69 -0.61
N PRO A 88 -6.88 14.93 -0.85
CA PRO A 88 -7.39 15.77 0.23
C PRO A 88 -8.66 15.20 0.88
N LYS A 89 -9.28 14.21 0.25
CA LYS A 89 -10.50 13.57 0.77
C LYS A 89 -10.21 12.40 1.70
N THR A 90 -8.96 11.97 1.81
CA THR A 90 -8.58 10.82 2.63
C THR A 90 -8.83 11.09 4.10
N LYS A 91 -9.49 10.17 4.78
CA LYS A 91 -9.77 10.25 6.21
C LYS A 91 -9.15 9.12 7.01
N SER A 92 -9.01 7.93 6.43
CA SER A 92 -8.31 6.81 7.06
C SER A 92 -7.45 6.10 6.05
N GLU A 93 -6.48 5.32 6.54
CA GLU A 93 -5.51 4.65 5.68
C GLU A 93 -5.06 3.34 6.29
N ILE A 94 -4.79 2.34 5.44
CA ILE A 94 -4.12 1.10 5.83
C ILE A 94 -2.94 0.88 4.91
N VAL A 95 -1.80 0.52 5.47
CA VAL A 95 -0.58 0.20 4.72
C VAL A 95 -0.07 -1.16 5.18
N VAL A 96 0.11 -2.08 4.23
CA VAL A 96 0.52 -3.45 4.51
C VAL A 96 1.84 -3.73 3.79
N PRO A 97 2.94 -4.02 4.51
CA PRO A 97 4.21 -4.33 3.88
C PRO A 97 4.20 -5.65 3.11
N ILE A 98 5.00 -5.71 2.05
CA ILE A 98 5.24 -6.92 1.27
C ILE A 98 6.71 -7.28 1.43
N PHE A 99 7.00 -8.54 1.71
CA PHE A 99 8.36 -9.01 1.96
C PHE A 99 8.80 -10.01 0.89
N ASP A 100 10.11 -10.16 0.72
CA ASP A 100 10.64 -11.29 -0.04
C ASP A 100 10.71 -12.51 0.90
N LYS A 101 11.18 -13.65 0.40
CA LYS A 101 11.24 -14.89 1.18
C LYS A 101 12.28 -14.86 2.29
N LYS A 102 13.15 -13.85 2.29
CA LYS A 102 14.18 -13.65 3.33
C LYS A 102 13.73 -12.67 4.38
N GLY A 103 12.54 -12.09 4.24
CA GLY A 103 12.00 -11.10 5.19
C GLY A 103 12.42 -9.66 4.91
N ASN A 104 13.04 -9.39 3.76
CA ASN A 104 13.35 -8.02 3.36
C ASN A 104 12.12 -7.36 2.77
N ILE A 105 11.90 -6.09 3.09
CA ILE A 105 10.75 -5.37 2.53
C ILE A 105 11.01 -5.09 1.04
N VAL A 106 10.01 -5.35 0.21
CA VAL A 106 10.10 -5.13 -1.24
C VAL A 106 9.02 -4.17 -1.73
N GLY A 107 8.02 -3.89 -0.93
CA GLY A 107 6.96 -2.96 -1.29
C GLY A 107 5.88 -2.90 -0.24
N GLU A 108 4.76 -2.27 -0.59
CA GLU A 108 3.61 -2.10 0.29
C GLU A 108 2.33 -2.02 -0.51
N ILE A 109 1.23 -2.46 0.11
CA ILE A 109 -0.12 -2.16 -0.36
C ILE A 109 -0.58 -0.94 0.45
N ASP A 110 -1.02 0.11 -0.23
CA ASP A 110 -1.49 1.34 0.40
C ASP A 110 -2.93 1.60 -0.03
N ILE A 111 -3.84 1.72 0.93
CA ILE A 111 -5.25 1.97 0.65
C ILE A 111 -5.74 3.11 1.51
N ASP A 112 -6.39 4.10 0.86
CA ASP A 112 -6.99 5.24 1.53
C ASP A 112 -8.50 5.17 1.42
N SER A 113 -9.19 5.62 2.45
CA SER A 113 -10.64 5.73 2.44
C SER A 113 -11.08 7.16 2.74
N HIS A 114 -12.20 7.55 2.14
CA HIS A 114 -12.85 8.84 2.42
C HIS A 114 -13.70 8.76 3.70
N GLN A 115 -13.66 7.64 4.41
CA GLN A 115 -14.38 7.44 5.66
C GLN A 115 -13.39 7.27 6.80
N LYS A 116 -13.73 7.81 7.98
CA LYS A 116 -12.92 7.57 9.18
C LYS A 116 -13.13 6.13 9.63
N ASP A 117 -12.10 5.57 10.24
CA ASP A 117 -12.14 4.22 10.81
C ASP A 117 -12.66 3.17 9.85
N ALA A 118 -12.30 3.30 8.56
CA ALA A 118 -12.80 2.40 7.53
C ALA A 118 -12.21 0.99 7.61
N PHE A 119 -11.01 0.85 8.17
CA PHE A 119 -10.26 -0.43 8.12
C PHE A 119 -10.24 -1.11 9.48
N ASP A 120 -10.53 -2.40 9.50
CA ASP A 120 -10.51 -3.21 10.71
C ASP A 120 -9.55 -4.38 10.57
N GLN A 121 -9.60 -5.30 11.52
CA GLN A 121 -8.71 -6.47 11.54
C GLN A 121 -8.95 -7.39 10.34
N ASP A 122 -10.17 -7.46 9.82
CA ASP A 122 -10.49 -8.28 8.64
C ASP A 122 -9.80 -7.72 7.40
N ASP A 123 -9.78 -6.39 7.24
CA ASP A 123 -9.04 -5.76 6.14
C ASP A 123 -7.55 -6.08 6.24
N LYS A 124 -7.00 -5.97 7.45
CA LYS A 124 -5.58 -6.26 7.68
C LYS A 124 -5.24 -7.69 7.29
N LEU A 125 -6.00 -8.66 7.75
CA LEU A 125 -5.74 -10.08 7.47
C LEU A 125 -5.89 -10.38 5.98
N PHE A 126 -6.92 -9.82 5.35
CA PHE A 126 -7.18 -9.98 3.92
C PHE A 126 -6.02 -9.43 3.09
N LEU A 127 -5.58 -8.22 3.39
CA LEU A 127 -4.51 -7.58 2.62
C LEU A 127 -3.15 -8.23 2.90
N GLU A 128 -2.92 -8.70 4.12
CA GLU A 128 -1.69 -9.45 4.43
C GLU A 128 -1.65 -10.77 3.68
N GLU A 129 -2.80 -11.40 3.45
CA GLU A 129 -2.87 -12.61 2.63
C GLU A 129 -2.53 -12.31 1.17
N ILE A 130 -3.04 -11.20 0.62
CA ILE A 130 -2.68 -10.76 -0.74
C ILE A 130 -1.18 -10.51 -0.83
N ALA A 131 -0.60 -9.83 0.17
CA ALA A 131 0.83 -9.57 0.22
C ALA A 131 1.63 -10.87 0.22
N ARG A 132 1.20 -11.86 0.99
CA ARG A 132 1.86 -13.17 1.06
C ARG A 132 1.81 -13.90 -0.30
N LEU A 133 0.68 -13.84 -0.98
CA LEU A 133 0.54 -14.45 -2.31
C LEU A 133 1.48 -13.79 -3.33
N ILE A 134 1.66 -12.49 -3.24
CA ILE A 134 2.59 -11.75 -4.09
C ILE A 134 4.04 -12.20 -3.79
N THR A 135 4.38 -12.34 -2.51
CA THR A 135 5.68 -12.84 -2.10
C THR A 135 5.94 -14.24 -2.70
N ASP A 136 4.98 -15.13 -2.56
CA ASP A 136 5.13 -16.51 -3.02
C ASP A 136 5.31 -16.61 -4.54
N ARG A 137 4.66 -15.70 -5.27
CA ARG A 137 4.70 -15.76 -6.73
C ARG A 137 5.89 -15.01 -7.34
N PHE A 138 6.29 -13.88 -6.77
CA PHE A 138 7.24 -12.98 -7.42
C PHE A 138 8.53 -12.72 -6.67
N TYR A 139 8.62 -13.12 -5.42
CA TYR A 139 9.79 -12.79 -4.60
C TYR A 139 10.41 -14.04 -3.88
#